data_ca287ef941e97ca04707be3f538baebf
#
_entry.id   ca287ef941e97ca04707be3f538baebf
#
_cell.length_a   1.000
_cell.length_b   1.000
_cell.length_c   1.000
_cell.angle_alpha   90.00
_cell.angle_beta   90.00
_cell.angle_gamma   90.00
#
_symmetry.space_group_name_H-M   'P 1'
#
loop_
_entity.id
_entity.type
_entity.pdbx_description
1 polymer ?
#
loop_
_entity_poly.entity_id
_entity_poly.type
_entity_poly.pdbx_seq_one_letter_code
_entity_poly.pdbx_strand_id
1 'polypeptide(L)'
;MQSDTTGFLQEFYKILEEAGKKGASDIHYVPKRQLLLRVDGRLVDMTEEWNVSFSMEELLEALLDKKQQKTFEENGEVEFSCSVLNKRIRVNLFRQSGTCAMSVRLFAEEIPIPQMLGLPEAAVKMAGRRRGLILVTGAAGSGRTTTMASKIVHIASNYERSNQPLER
;
A
#
# COMPACT_ATOMS: atom_id res chain seq x y z
N MET A 1 -17.66 -19.37 22.17
CA MET A 1 -16.72 -18.30 22.48
C MET A 1 -16.45 -17.56 21.18
N GLN A 2 -17.18 -16.48 20.91
CA GLN A 2 -16.81 -15.52 19.89
C GLN A 2 -15.65 -14.70 20.50
N SER A 3 -14.43 -15.09 20.18
CA SER A 3 -13.25 -14.36 20.59
C SER A 3 -13.26 -12.99 19.92
N ASP A 4 -12.81 -11.99 20.65
CA ASP A 4 -12.69 -10.56 20.31
C ASP A 4 -11.95 -10.26 18.98
N THR A 5 -12.46 -10.78 17.87
CA THR A 5 -11.99 -10.45 16.51
C THR A 5 -12.03 -8.93 16.27
N THR A 6 -12.81 -8.21 17.07
CA THR A 6 -12.97 -6.76 16.98
C THR A 6 -11.78 -5.99 17.57
N GLY A 7 -11.15 -6.48 18.63
CA GLY A 7 -10.10 -5.74 19.36
C GLY A 7 -8.78 -5.65 18.58
N PHE A 8 -8.27 -6.76 18.06
CA PHE A 8 -6.99 -6.75 17.34
C PHE A 8 -7.10 -6.10 15.94
N LEU A 9 -8.25 -6.21 15.25
CA LEU A 9 -8.46 -5.46 14.02
C LEU A 9 -8.45 -3.95 14.28
N GLN A 10 -9.03 -3.49 15.39
CA GLN A 10 -8.97 -2.09 15.78
C GLN A 10 -7.53 -1.64 16.05
N GLU A 11 -6.73 -2.47 16.72
CA GLU A 11 -5.31 -2.19 16.94
C GLU A 11 -4.53 -2.14 15.62
N PHE A 12 -4.74 -3.11 14.74
CA PHE A 12 -4.15 -3.12 13.40
C PHE A 12 -4.54 -1.87 12.60
N TYR A 13 -5.80 -1.48 12.63
CA TYR A 13 -6.28 -0.26 11.95
C TYR A 13 -5.66 1.01 12.53
N LYS A 14 -5.49 1.07 13.85
CA LYS A 14 -4.80 2.17 14.52
C LYS A 14 -3.34 2.29 14.06
N ILE A 15 -2.64 1.15 13.95
CA ILE A 15 -1.27 1.12 13.42
C ILE A 15 -1.21 1.66 11.99
N LEU A 16 -2.14 1.24 11.11
CA LEU A 16 -2.23 1.73 9.73
C LEU A 16 -2.47 3.25 9.67
N GLU A 17 -3.37 3.75 10.51
CA GLU A 17 -3.70 5.17 10.57
C GLU A 17 -2.50 6.01 11.05
N GLU A 18 -1.86 5.60 12.14
CA GLU A 18 -0.70 6.29 12.70
C GLU A 18 0.52 6.24 11.75
N ALA A 19 0.75 5.09 11.08
CA ALA A 19 1.76 4.98 10.04
C ALA A 19 1.50 5.96 8.88
N GLY A 20 0.24 6.07 8.46
CA GLY A 20 -0.18 7.03 7.45
C GLY A 20 0.07 8.48 7.87
N LYS A 21 -0.25 8.86 9.12
CA LYS A 21 0.03 10.19 9.68
C LYS A 21 1.53 10.51 9.72
N LYS A 22 2.37 9.49 9.97
CA LYS A 22 3.85 9.63 9.93
C LYS A 22 4.41 9.64 8.50
N GLY A 23 3.58 9.54 7.47
CA GLY A 23 4.01 9.52 6.06
C GLY A 23 4.73 8.23 5.67
N ALA A 24 4.45 7.13 6.35
CA ALA A 24 5.07 5.84 6.03
C ALA A 24 4.57 5.30 4.70
N SER A 25 5.49 4.75 3.90
CA SER A 25 5.18 4.00 2.68
C SER A 25 4.95 2.52 2.95
N ASP A 26 5.67 1.95 3.92
CA ASP A 26 5.59 0.54 4.27
C ASP A 26 5.65 0.36 5.79
N ILE A 27 4.99 -0.71 6.27
CA ILE A 27 5.06 -1.21 7.65
C ILE A 27 5.63 -2.61 7.57
N HIS A 28 6.62 -2.94 8.40
CA HIS A 28 7.17 -4.27 8.54
C HIS A 28 6.99 -4.73 9.98
N TYR A 29 6.31 -5.84 10.16
CA TYR A 29 6.06 -6.42 11.47
C TYR A 29 6.57 -7.86 11.54
N VAL A 30 7.45 -8.09 12.49
CA VAL A 30 7.95 -9.42 12.85
C VAL A 30 7.65 -9.63 14.33
N PRO A 31 6.76 -10.55 14.70
CA PRO A 31 6.38 -10.77 16.10
C PRO A 31 7.60 -11.01 17.00
N LYS A 32 7.57 -10.43 18.20
CA LYS A 32 8.64 -10.52 19.22
C LYS A 32 10.01 -9.99 18.75
N ARG A 33 10.05 -9.27 17.64
CA ARG A 33 11.28 -8.68 17.12
C ARG A 33 11.17 -7.18 16.95
N GLN A 34 10.49 -6.73 15.88
CA GLN A 34 10.47 -5.31 15.53
C GLN A 34 9.20 -4.94 14.77
N LEU A 35 8.70 -3.73 15.04
CA LEU A 35 7.76 -3.02 14.22
C LEU A 35 8.48 -1.83 13.58
N LEU A 36 8.69 -1.89 12.28
CA LEU A 36 9.43 -0.88 11.53
C LEU A 36 8.52 -0.16 10.54
N LEU A 37 8.67 1.14 10.45
CA LEU A 37 8.07 1.96 9.39
C LEU A 37 9.14 2.37 8.36
N ARG A 38 8.75 2.44 7.10
CA ARG A 38 9.55 3.11 6.08
C ARG A 38 9.00 4.52 5.86
N VAL A 39 9.77 5.52 6.27
CA VAL A 39 9.43 6.94 6.12
C VAL A 39 10.55 7.60 5.31
N ASP A 40 10.22 8.26 4.20
CA ASP A 40 11.19 8.89 3.28
C ASP A 40 12.37 7.95 2.91
N GLY A 41 12.05 6.68 2.67
CA GLY A 41 13.01 5.63 2.31
C GLY A 41 13.85 5.08 3.48
N ARG A 42 13.76 5.65 4.69
CA ARG A 42 14.47 5.23 5.89
C ARG A 42 13.60 4.31 6.75
N LEU A 43 14.21 3.33 7.40
CA LEU A 43 13.53 2.49 8.39
C LEU A 43 13.58 3.19 9.76
N VAL A 44 12.41 3.32 10.38
CA VAL A 44 12.21 3.88 11.72
C VAL A 44 11.64 2.78 12.60
N ASP A 45 12.28 2.53 13.74
CA ASP A 45 11.83 1.54 14.71
C ASP A 45 10.72 2.15 15.59
N MET A 46 9.58 1.45 15.66
CA MET A 46 8.40 1.85 16.43
C MET A 46 8.09 0.85 17.55
N THR A 47 8.96 -0.10 17.80
CA THR A 47 8.73 -1.24 18.71
C THR A 47 8.43 -0.78 20.14
N GLU A 48 9.11 0.27 20.60
CA GLU A 48 8.90 0.83 21.96
C GLU A 48 7.66 1.72 22.04
N GLU A 49 7.29 2.43 20.97
CA GLU A 49 6.12 3.32 20.93
C GLU A 49 4.80 2.52 20.77
N TRP A 50 4.86 1.42 20.01
CA TRP A 50 3.68 0.64 19.66
C TRP A 50 3.79 -0.79 20.18
N ASN A 51 3.22 -1.00 21.36
CA ASN A 51 3.13 -2.33 21.96
C ASN A 51 2.01 -3.13 21.26
N VAL A 52 2.39 -3.96 20.29
CA VAL A 52 1.45 -4.79 19.51
C VAL A 52 1.07 -6.02 20.32
N SER A 53 -0.22 -6.15 20.63
CA SER A 53 -0.77 -7.20 21.47
C SER A 53 -1.36 -8.39 20.71
N PHE A 54 -1.71 -8.21 19.42
CA PHE A 54 -2.31 -9.28 18.63
C PHE A 54 -1.30 -10.33 18.18
N SER A 55 -1.78 -11.57 18.06
CA SER A 55 -1.01 -12.65 17.45
C SER A 55 -1.12 -12.61 15.92
N MET A 56 -0.11 -13.14 15.22
CA MET A 56 -0.17 -13.25 13.76
C MET A 56 -1.23 -14.26 13.30
N GLU A 57 -1.52 -15.26 14.12
CA GLU A 57 -2.55 -16.26 13.86
C GLU A 57 -3.95 -15.62 13.82
N GLU A 58 -4.27 -14.76 14.80
CA GLU A 58 -5.52 -14.00 14.83
C GLU A 58 -5.64 -13.06 13.61
N LEU A 59 -4.53 -12.42 13.23
CA LEU A 59 -4.50 -11.54 12.08
C LEU A 59 -4.70 -12.30 10.76
N LEU A 60 -4.06 -13.47 10.61
CA LEU A 60 -4.22 -14.35 9.46
C LEU A 60 -5.68 -14.80 9.28
N GLU A 61 -6.32 -15.26 10.37
CA GLU A 61 -7.71 -15.70 10.34
C GLU A 61 -8.68 -14.60 9.93
N ALA A 62 -8.40 -13.36 10.32
CA ALA A 62 -9.26 -12.22 10.03
C ALA A 62 -9.03 -11.58 8.66
N LEU A 63 -7.81 -11.58 8.16
CA LEU A 63 -7.46 -10.91 6.91
C LEU A 63 -7.57 -11.83 5.69
N LEU A 64 -7.37 -13.14 5.86
CA LEU A 64 -7.30 -14.07 4.75
C LEU A 64 -8.65 -14.80 4.53
N ASP A 65 -9.08 -14.87 3.28
CA ASP A 65 -10.12 -15.80 2.89
C ASP A 65 -9.60 -17.26 2.87
N LYS A 66 -10.50 -18.23 2.75
CA LYS A 66 -10.16 -19.68 2.76
C LYS A 66 -9.16 -20.07 1.68
N LYS A 67 -9.19 -19.43 0.52
CA LYS A 67 -8.27 -19.70 -0.59
C LYS A 67 -6.87 -19.15 -0.28
N GLN A 68 -6.81 -17.96 0.26
CA GLN A 68 -5.58 -17.31 0.68
C GLN A 68 -4.92 -18.05 1.86
N GLN A 69 -5.72 -18.52 2.83
CA GLN A 69 -5.24 -19.35 3.93
C GLN A 69 -4.56 -20.62 3.40
N LYS A 70 -5.23 -21.33 2.49
CA LYS A 70 -4.66 -22.52 1.86
C LYS A 70 -3.36 -22.20 1.11
N THR A 71 -3.32 -21.10 0.35
CA THR A 71 -2.11 -20.67 -0.35
C THR A 71 -0.97 -20.41 0.63
N PHE A 72 -1.26 -19.75 1.77
CA PHE A 72 -0.27 -19.48 2.80
C PHE A 72 0.24 -20.76 3.49
N GLU A 73 -0.65 -21.72 3.73
CA GLU A 73 -0.27 -23.04 4.29
C GLU A 73 0.67 -23.82 3.37
N GLU A 74 0.36 -23.81 2.06
CA GLU A 74 1.13 -24.55 1.04
C GLU A 74 2.46 -23.89 0.69
N ASN A 75 2.47 -22.56 0.53
CA ASN A 75 3.61 -21.82 -0.01
C ASN A 75 4.44 -21.10 1.06
N GLY A 76 3.89 -20.90 2.26
CA GLY A 76 4.51 -20.12 3.32
C GLY A 76 4.45 -18.60 3.09
N GLU A 77 3.79 -18.15 2.02
CA GLU A 77 3.57 -16.74 1.74
C GLU A 77 2.26 -16.51 0.99
N VAL A 78 1.69 -15.33 1.17
CA VAL A 78 0.53 -14.85 0.42
C VAL A 78 0.55 -13.33 0.32
N GLU A 79 0.32 -12.82 -0.89
CA GLU A 79 0.16 -11.40 -1.15
C GLU A 79 -1.27 -11.10 -1.60
N PHE A 80 -1.86 -10.06 -1.06
CA PHE A 80 -3.18 -9.58 -1.45
C PHE A 80 -3.30 -8.07 -1.25
N SER A 81 -4.32 -7.48 -1.87
CA SER A 81 -4.65 -6.07 -1.69
C SER A 81 -6.07 -5.97 -1.14
N CYS A 82 -6.25 -5.10 -0.16
CA CYS A 82 -7.55 -4.79 0.41
C CYS A 82 -7.69 -3.29 0.66
N SER A 83 -8.92 -2.86 0.97
CA SER A 83 -9.19 -1.49 1.39
C SER A 83 -9.54 -1.48 2.87
N VAL A 84 -8.84 -0.67 3.65
CA VAL A 84 -9.02 -0.50 5.08
C VAL A 84 -9.13 0.99 5.37
N LEU A 85 -10.17 1.42 6.09
CA LEU A 85 -10.42 2.83 6.42
C LEU A 85 -10.38 3.74 5.17
N ASN A 86 -10.95 3.28 4.06
CA ASN A 86 -10.92 3.93 2.74
C ASN A 86 -9.52 4.06 2.10
N LYS A 87 -8.50 3.49 2.72
CA LYS A 87 -7.13 3.44 2.17
C LYS A 87 -6.88 2.09 1.53
N ARG A 88 -6.32 2.08 0.32
CA ARG A 88 -5.86 0.86 -0.30
C ARG A 88 -4.52 0.46 0.29
N ILE A 89 -4.41 -0.80 0.68
CA ILE A 89 -3.16 -1.39 1.16
C ILE A 89 -2.83 -2.66 0.39
N ARG A 90 -1.55 -3.00 0.32
CA ARG A 90 -1.08 -4.31 -0.12
C ARG A 90 -0.40 -4.98 1.05
N VAL A 91 -0.82 -6.17 1.35
CA VAL A 91 -0.31 -6.97 2.47
C VAL A 91 0.42 -8.17 1.90
N ASN A 92 1.63 -8.39 2.34
CA ASN A 92 2.38 -9.64 2.14
C ASN A 92 2.63 -10.29 3.50
N LEU A 93 2.12 -11.49 3.66
CA LEU A 93 2.33 -12.35 4.82
C LEU A 93 3.28 -13.48 4.44
N PHE A 94 4.30 -13.74 5.23
CA PHE A 94 5.32 -14.74 4.92
C PHE A 94 5.91 -15.36 6.18
N ARG A 95 6.43 -16.60 6.03
CA ARG A 95 7.14 -17.29 7.10
C ARG A 95 8.62 -16.92 7.08
N GLN A 96 9.11 -16.47 8.23
CA GLN A 96 10.53 -16.17 8.42
C GLN A 96 11.04 -16.86 9.70
N SER A 97 11.99 -17.78 9.57
CA SER A 97 12.59 -18.49 10.71
C SER A 97 11.57 -19.11 11.66
N GLY A 98 10.53 -19.74 11.11
CA GLY A 98 9.46 -20.39 11.88
C GLY A 98 8.42 -19.45 12.47
N THR A 99 8.51 -18.15 12.21
CA THR A 99 7.55 -17.13 12.65
C THR A 99 6.86 -16.51 11.44
N CYS A 100 5.58 -16.21 11.56
CA CYS A 100 4.88 -15.43 10.53
C CYS A 100 5.26 -13.95 10.67
N ALA A 101 5.58 -13.32 9.57
CA ALA A 101 5.88 -11.89 9.48
C ALA A 101 4.96 -11.22 8.45
N MET A 102 4.82 -9.91 8.53
CA MET A 102 3.96 -9.12 7.67
C MET A 102 4.69 -7.90 7.13
N SER A 103 4.47 -7.62 5.86
CA SER A 103 4.82 -6.35 5.23
C SER A 103 3.57 -5.73 4.64
N VAL A 104 3.28 -4.49 5.02
CA VAL A 104 2.13 -3.74 4.51
C VAL A 104 2.63 -2.54 3.75
N ARG A 105 2.25 -2.42 2.48
CA ARG A 105 2.45 -1.21 1.69
C ARG A 105 1.21 -0.33 1.75
N LEU A 106 1.41 0.90 2.16
CA LEU A 106 0.38 1.93 2.17
C LEU A 106 0.38 2.66 0.81
N PHE A 107 -0.77 2.77 0.17
CA PHE A 107 -0.89 3.61 -1.01
C PHE A 107 -1.32 5.02 -0.58
N ALA A 108 -0.78 6.02 -1.25
CA ALA A 108 -1.19 7.41 -1.02
C ALA A 108 -2.70 7.55 -1.21
N GLU A 109 -3.36 8.28 -0.32
CA GLU A 109 -4.81 8.53 -0.39
C GLU A 109 -5.19 9.35 -1.62
N GLU A 110 -4.35 10.30 -1.96
CA GLU A 110 -4.59 11.20 -3.08
C GLU A 110 -3.44 11.10 -4.09
N ILE A 111 -3.82 11.00 -5.34
CA ILE A 111 -2.87 11.13 -6.43
C ILE A 111 -2.59 12.63 -6.62
N PRO A 112 -1.34 13.09 -6.45
CA PRO A 112 -1.03 14.51 -6.57
C PRO A 112 -1.37 15.02 -7.98
N ILE A 113 -1.91 16.22 -8.05
CA ILE A 113 -2.16 16.87 -9.35
C ILE A 113 -0.82 17.20 -10.04
N PRO A 114 -0.79 17.29 -11.38
CA PRO A 114 0.44 17.53 -12.15
C PRO A 114 1.27 18.74 -11.68
N GLN A 115 0.59 19.79 -11.21
CA GLN A 115 1.23 21.00 -10.70
C GLN A 115 2.00 20.76 -9.42
N MET A 116 1.48 19.91 -8.51
CA MET A 116 2.18 19.54 -7.26
C MET A 116 3.43 18.71 -7.52
N LEU A 117 3.47 18.00 -8.65
CA LEU A 117 4.64 17.24 -9.10
C LEU A 117 5.66 18.09 -9.86
N GLY A 118 5.42 19.39 -10.04
CA GLY A 118 6.29 20.26 -10.83
C GLY A 118 6.36 19.89 -12.32
N LEU A 119 5.34 19.19 -12.85
CA LEU A 119 5.33 18.83 -14.26
C LEU A 119 5.22 20.07 -15.16
N PRO A 120 6.06 20.20 -16.19
CA PRO A 120 5.95 21.30 -17.13
C PRO A 120 4.57 21.35 -17.78
N GLU A 121 4.03 22.54 -17.99
CA GLU A 121 2.71 22.74 -18.59
C GLU A 121 2.57 22.05 -19.96
N ALA A 122 3.65 22.05 -20.74
CA ALA A 122 3.70 21.34 -22.02
C ALA A 122 3.47 19.83 -21.85
N ALA A 123 4.04 19.21 -20.81
CA ALA A 123 3.83 17.81 -20.50
C ALA A 123 2.41 17.49 -20.03
N VAL A 124 1.77 18.43 -19.32
CA VAL A 124 0.37 18.33 -18.93
C VAL A 124 -0.56 18.45 -20.14
N LYS A 125 -0.33 19.44 -21.01
CA LYS A 125 -1.11 19.65 -22.25
C LYS A 125 -1.01 18.46 -23.22
N MET A 126 0.13 17.76 -23.27
CA MET A 126 0.28 16.55 -24.10
C MET A 126 -0.71 15.45 -23.67
N ALA A 127 -1.05 15.34 -22.38
CA ALA A 127 -2.00 14.35 -21.89
C ALA A 127 -3.41 14.53 -22.50
N GLY A 128 -3.77 15.74 -22.90
CA GLY A 128 -5.03 16.07 -23.56
C GLY A 128 -5.12 15.69 -25.05
N ARG A 129 -4.05 15.24 -25.70
CA ARG A 129 -4.07 14.87 -27.12
C ARG A 129 -4.87 13.60 -27.37
N ARG A 130 -5.60 13.56 -28.48
CA ARG A 130 -6.47 12.42 -28.83
C ARG A 130 -5.71 11.25 -29.45
N ARG A 131 -4.51 11.47 -29.96
CA ARG A 131 -3.69 10.46 -30.66
C ARG A 131 -2.23 10.65 -30.34
N GLY A 132 -1.49 9.56 -30.30
CA GLY A 132 -0.05 9.54 -30.04
C GLY A 132 0.33 8.58 -28.94
N LEU A 133 1.62 8.50 -28.67
CA LEU A 133 2.22 7.72 -27.62
C LEU A 133 3.01 8.65 -26.71
N ILE A 134 2.79 8.56 -25.41
CA ILE A 134 3.58 9.27 -24.39
C ILE A 134 4.29 8.22 -23.55
N LEU A 135 5.62 8.27 -23.56
CA LEU A 135 6.46 7.39 -22.75
C LEU A 135 6.97 8.14 -21.52
N VAL A 136 6.78 7.55 -20.34
CA VAL A 136 7.34 8.04 -19.07
C VAL A 136 8.43 7.05 -18.65
N THR A 137 9.69 7.46 -18.79
CA THR A 137 10.86 6.61 -18.53
C THR A 137 11.70 7.15 -17.38
N GLY A 138 12.47 6.28 -16.75
CA GLY A 138 13.36 6.65 -15.63
C GLY A 138 13.73 5.45 -14.78
N ALA A 139 14.65 5.64 -13.84
CA ALA A 139 15.07 4.62 -12.88
C ALA A 139 13.92 4.20 -11.94
N ALA A 140 14.06 3.08 -11.26
CA ALA A 140 13.14 2.69 -10.19
C ALA A 140 13.10 3.79 -9.11
N GLY A 141 11.91 4.13 -8.60
CA GLY A 141 11.73 5.19 -7.59
C GLY A 141 11.75 6.63 -8.14
N SER A 142 11.93 6.85 -9.46
CA SER A 142 11.98 8.20 -10.07
C SER A 142 10.60 8.88 -10.24
N GLY A 143 9.52 8.31 -9.72
CA GLY A 143 8.18 8.88 -9.81
C GLY A 143 7.40 8.58 -11.09
N ARG A 144 7.83 7.61 -11.92
CA ARG A 144 7.15 7.24 -13.17
C ARG A 144 5.67 6.92 -12.96
N THR A 145 5.37 6.02 -12.04
CA THR A 145 4.00 5.60 -11.72
C THR A 145 3.16 6.76 -11.19
N THR A 146 3.72 7.57 -10.30
CA THR A 146 3.06 8.76 -9.75
C THR A 146 2.75 9.79 -10.85
N THR A 147 3.69 10.03 -11.76
CA THR A 147 3.51 10.91 -12.92
C THR A 147 2.41 10.40 -13.85
N MET A 148 2.39 9.09 -14.14
CA MET A 148 1.35 8.49 -14.97
C MET A 148 -0.01 8.58 -14.31
N ALA A 149 -0.12 8.21 -13.02
CA ALA A 149 -1.36 8.29 -12.26
C ALA A 149 -1.91 9.74 -12.22
N SER A 150 -1.04 10.71 -11.95
CA SER A 150 -1.38 12.13 -11.95
C SER A 150 -1.95 12.60 -13.30
N LYS A 151 -1.33 12.18 -14.41
CA LYS A 151 -1.83 12.50 -15.75
C LYS A 151 -3.18 11.83 -16.05
N ILE A 152 -3.38 10.57 -15.62
CA ILE A 152 -4.66 9.86 -15.81
C ILE A 152 -5.78 10.57 -15.04
N VAL A 153 -5.55 10.93 -13.78
CA VAL A 153 -6.51 11.69 -12.98
C VAL A 153 -6.81 13.05 -13.62
N HIS A 154 -5.78 13.75 -14.10
CA HIS A 154 -5.95 15.03 -14.81
C HIS A 154 -6.81 14.87 -16.07
N ILE A 155 -6.61 13.80 -16.84
CA ILE A 155 -7.44 13.50 -18.02
C ILE A 155 -8.89 13.20 -17.59
N ALA A 156 -9.09 12.35 -16.56
CA ALA A 156 -10.40 12.00 -16.08
C ALA A 156 -11.21 13.21 -15.57
N SER A 157 -10.52 14.15 -14.92
CA SER A 157 -11.16 15.34 -14.34
C SER A 157 -11.43 16.46 -15.35
N ASN A 158 -10.68 16.55 -16.45
CA ASN A 158 -10.74 17.67 -17.37
C ASN A 158 -11.26 17.31 -18.77
N TYR A 159 -11.36 16.03 -19.07
CA TYR A 159 -11.81 15.57 -20.38
C TYR A 159 -12.84 14.44 -20.22
N GLU A 160 -13.97 14.51 -20.90
CA GLU A 160 -14.96 13.42 -20.96
C GLU A 160 -14.39 12.23 -21.75
N ARG A 161 -13.57 11.40 -21.12
CA ARG A 161 -12.93 10.23 -21.75
C ARG A 161 -12.96 9.03 -20.82
N SER A 162 -13.16 7.86 -21.41
CA SER A 162 -12.95 6.60 -20.72
C SER A 162 -11.45 6.31 -20.60
N ASN A 163 -10.95 6.24 -19.38
CA ASN A 163 -9.57 5.84 -19.08
C ASN A 163 -9.58 4.36 -18.70
N GLN A 164 -9.21 3.50 -19.63
CA GLN A 164 -8.97 2.09 -19.34
C GLN A 164 -7.46 1.85 -19.33
N PRO A 165 -6.82 1.72 -18.16
CA PRO A 165 -5.43 1.28 -18.10
C PRO A 165 -5.34 -0.17 -18.60
N LEU A 166 -4.44 -0.42 -19.54
CA LEU A 166 -4.03 -1.78 -19.89
C LEU A 166 -3.07 -2.25 -18.79
N GLU A 167 -3.61 -3.01 -17.84
CA GLU A 167 -2.78 -3.78 -16.91
C GLU A 167 -2.24 -5.01 -17.66
N ARG A 168 -0.93 -5.14 -17.69
CA ARG A 168 -0.23 -6.38 -18.05
C ARG A 168 0.36 -7.01 -16.83
#